data_d74a2f7afe70ccc37802661427641a64
#
_entry.id   d74a2f7afe70ccc37802661427641a64
#
_cell.length_a   1.000
_cell.length_b   1.000
_cell.length_c   1.000
_cell.angle_alpha   90.00
_cell.angle_beta   90.00
_cell.angle_gamma   90.00
#
_symmetry.space_group_name_H-M   'P 1'
#
loop_
_entity.id
_entity.type
_entity.pdbx_description
1 polymer ?
#
loop_
_entity_poly.entity_id
_entity_poly.type
_entity_poly.pdbx_seq_one_letter_code
_entity_poly.pdbx_strand_id
1 'polypeptide(L)'
;MYIDALDIYYVRHSMIEPWTTAYGSDPDIYSVMVKMTSGSETAWSESTPLLAPTYSPESAFGTYYTVKEFLAPLVLHKDFSSAQEILQAMSVIKGNPFAHAAIEIAWWTMQSKLTKTPLHTMLGGSDDEVEVGADFGRQDSIDILLKRIDGAIADGFKRIKLKAMPGWDLEMLKAVRSTFPKHTFHIDCNSGYTLEDLPLFKEIDKLGLAMIEQPLFHADVIDHAKLQQQLDTPICLDESLSSPYMAEKAIELGACKYMNIKPGRCGGLYNSWKINELARQAGIGCWIGGMLESSVGAGICLELAAMPNMTYPNDLFPSSKYYTQEISKEPVVFSSPAKMKPSNACGNAFVPEEDRLAQRIIQHTHLE
;
A
#
# COMPACT_ATOMS: atom_id res chain seq x y z
N MET A 1 -8.40 21.43 -14.32
CA MET A 1 -7.04 21.21 -14.86
C MET A 1 -7.16 20.40 -16.14
N TYR A 2 -6.65 20.93 -17.23
CA TYR A 2 -6.63 20.27 -18.55
C TYR A 2 -5.46 19.28 -18.63
N ILE A 3 -5.68 18.10 -19.16
CA ILE A 3 -4.65 17.07 -19.33
C ILE A 3 -4.18 17.06 -20.78
N ASP A 4 -2.96 17.55 -21.03
CA ASP A 4 -2.40 17.69 -22.37
C ASP A 4 -1.80 16.37 -22.87
N ALA A 5 -1.01 15.69 -22.03
CA ALA A 5 -0.33 14.44 -22.41
C ALA A 5 -0.13 13.51 -21.22
N LEU A 6 0.03 12.23 -21.53
CA LEU A 6 0.39 11.18 -20.58
C LEU A 6 1.55 10.35 -21.15
N ASP A 7 2.63 10.23 -20.37
CA ASP A 7 3.67 9.22 -20.59
C ASP A 7 3.43 8.06 -19.62
N ILE A 8 3.26 6.87 -20.13
CA ILE A 8 2.96 5.66 -19.37
C ILE A 8 4.13 4.71 -19.49
N TYR A 9 4.70 4.32 -18.36
CA TYR A 9 5.87 3.46 -18.28
C TYR A 9 5.52 2.15 -17.56
N TYR A 10 5.87 1.03 -18.18
CA TYR A 10 5.94 -0.26 -17.52
C TYR A 10 7.38 -0.49 -17.14
N VAL A 11 7.67 -0.59 -15.83
CA VAL A 11 9.02 -0.62 -15.28
C VAL A 11 9.27 -1.84 -14.42
N ARG A 12 10.55 -2.24 -14.30
CA ARG A 12 11.01 -3.32 -13.42
C ARG A 12 12.06 -2.79 -12.45
N HIS A 13 11.91 -3.13 -11.19
CA HIS A 13 12.85 -2.85 -10.11
C HIS A 13 13.40 -4.16 -9.57
N SER A 14 14.69 -4.44 -9.78
CA SER A 14 15.32 -5.65 -9.25
C SER A 14 15.60 -5.50 -7.76
N MET A 15 15.16 -6.48 -6.98
CA MET A 15 15.29 -6.47 -5.52
C MET A 15 16.67 -6.95 -5.07
N ILE A 16 17.10 -6.50 -3.89
CA ILE A 16 18.31 -6.98 -3.20
C ILE A 16 18.14 -8.44 -2.78
N GLU A 17 16.97 -8.76 -2.21
CA GLU A 17 16.56 -10.12 -1.83
C GLU A 17 15.12 -10.35 -2.29
N PRO A 18 14.76 -11.55 -2.76
CA PRO A 18 13.39 -11.87 -3.14
C PRO A 18 12.41 -11.68 -1.98
N TRP A 19 11.23 -11.14 -2.25
CA TRP A 19 10.16 -10.98 -1.26
C TRP A 19 9.24 -12.19 -1.25
N THR A 20 9.18 -12.91 -0.12
CA THR A 20 8.41 -14.15 0.00
C THR A 20 7.19 -13.98 0.90
N THR A 21 6.03 -14.34 0.38
CA THR A 21 4.70 -14.31 1.03
C THR A 21 3.99 -15.65 0.88
N ALA A 22 2.73 -15.74 1.34
CA ALA A 22 1.91 -16.94 1.18
C ALA A 22 1.61 -17.27 -0.29
N TYR A 23 1.62 -16.29 -1.20
CA TYR A 23 1.34 -16.49 -2.64
C TYR A 23 2.59 -16.64 -3.51
N GLY A 24 3.79 -16.66 -2.95
CA GLY A 24 5.02 -16.92 -3.71
C GLY A 24 6.20 -16.02 -3.34
N SER A 25 7.18 -15.96 -4.24
CA SER A 25 8.41 -15.18 -4.07
C SER A 25 8.68 -14.35 -5.31
N ASP A 26 8.82 -13.03 -5.11
CA ASP A 26 9.06 -12.03 -6.15
C ASP A 26 10.52 -11.55 -6.10
N PRO A 27 11.35 -11.88 -7.11
CA PRO A 27 12.72 -11.40 -7.19
C PRO A 27 12.82 -9.97 -7.74
N ASP A 28 11.80 -9.52 -8.46
CA ASP A 28 11.68 -8.20 -9.06
C ASP A 28 10.29 -7.64 -8.76
N ILE A 29 10.20 -6.33 -8.61
CA ILE A 29 8.93 -5.62 -8.52
C ILE A 29 8.64 -4.93 -9.85
N TYR A 30 7.39 -5.06 -10.29
CA TYR A 30 6.91 -4.44 -11.52
C TYR A 30 5.85 -3.41 -11.20
N SER A 31 6.00 -2.21 -11.74
CA SER A 31 5.05 -1.12 -11.53
C SER A 31 4.71 -0.39 -12.83
N VAL A 32 3.66 0.41 -12.76
CA VAL A 32 3.26 1.34 -13.81
C VAL A 32 3.45 2.75 -13.28
N MET A 33 4.28 3.53 -13.97
CA MET A 33 4.46 4.95 -13.68
C MET A 33 3.74 5.78 -14.72
N VAL A 34 3.12 6.87 -14.29
CA VAL A 34 2.48 7.85 -15.18
C VAL A 34 3.09 9.21 -14.93
N LYS A 35 3.58 9.83 -16.01
CA LYS A 35 3.91 11.26 -16.05
C LYS A 35 2.78 11.98 -16.76
N MET A 36 2.07 12.82 -16.04
CA MET A 36 0.99 13.66 -16.56
C MET A 36 1.54 15.05 -16.89
N THR A 37 1.12 15.61 -18.03
CA THR A 37 1.46 16.97 -18.45
C THR A 37 0.21 17.84 -18.48
N SER A 38 0.31 19.07 -17.93
CA SER A 38 -0.71 20.13 -17.98
C SER A 38 -0.02 21.47 -18.18
N GLY A 39 -0.15 22.06 -19.36
CA GLY A 39 0.61 23.23 -19.76
C GLY A 39 2.12 22.98 -19.69
N SER A 40 2.81 23.78 -18.93
CA SER A 40 4.28 23.63 -18.71
C SER A 40 4.64 22.70 -17.55
N GLU A 41 3.66 22.24 -16.76
CA GLU A 41 3.89 21.43 -15.57
C GLU A 41 3.80 19.94 -15.86
N THR A 42 4.58 19.17 -15.12
CA THR A 42 4.52 17.70 -15.13
C THR A 42 4.42 17.14 -13.72
N ALA A 43 3.71 16.03 -13.56
CA ALA A 43 3.55 15.32 -12.31
C ALA A 43 3.68 13.81 -12.49
N TRP A 44 4.12 13.12 -11.45
CA TRP A 44 4.42 11.69 -11.48
C TRP A 44 3.58 10.92 -10.47
N SER A 45 3.20 9.71 -10.87
CA SER A 45 2.63 8.69 -9.99
C SER A 45 3.33 7.34 -10.20
N GLU A 46 3.11 6.43 -9.26
CA GLU A 46 3.46 5.02 -9.36
C GLU A 46 2.32 4.17 -8.83
N SER A 47 2.04 3.06 -9.51
CA SER A 47 1.08 2.04 -9.12
C SER A 47 1.72 0.66 -9.26
N THR A 48 1.71 -0.15 -8.19
CA THR A 48 2.52 -1.37 -8.07
C THR A 48 1.64 -2.60 -7.83
N PRO A 49 0.97 -3.14 -8.88
CA PRO A 49 0.10 -4.31 -8.77
C PRO A 49 0.85 -5.65 -8.77
N LEU A 50 2.17 -5.67 -8.88
CA LEU A 50 3.08 -6.80 -9.05
C LEU A 50 3.08 -7.40 -10.47
N LEU A 51 4.03 -8.30 -10.76
CA LEU A 51 4.18 -8.94 -12.08
C LEU A 51 2.95 -9.78 -12.43
N ALA A 52 2.52 -10.65 -11.52
CA ALA A 52 1.42 -11.58 -11.71
C ALA A 52 0.24 -11.23 -10.80
N PRO A 53 -1.00 -11.62 -11.15
CA PRO A 53 -2.19 -11.34 -10.35
C PRO A 53 -2.28 -12.30 -9.15
N THR A 54 -1.28 -12.27 -8.27
CA THR A 54 -1.18 -13.12 -7.08
C THR A 54 -1.69 -12.43 -5.82
N TYR A 55 -1.45 -11.12 -5.70
CA TYR A 55 -1.94 -10.29 -4.60
C TYR A 55 -3.35 -9.74 -4.88
N SER A 56 -3.61 -9.33 -6.10
CA SER A 56 -4.88 -8.79 -6.58
C SER A 56 -5.21 -9.37 -7.95
N PRO A 57 -6.43 -9.17 -8.49
CA PRO A 57 -6.75 -9.59 -9.86
C PRO A 57 -5.99 -8.86 -10.97
N GLU A 58 -5.19 -7.85 -10.65
CA GLU A 58 -4.41 -7.08 -11.63
C GLU A 58 -2.95 -7.53 -11.66
N SER A 59 -2.34 -7.38 -12.83
CA SER A 59 -0.90 -7.51 -13.04
C SER A 59 -0.33 -6.21 -13.62
N ALA A 60 0.97 -5.96 -13.45
CA ALA A 60 1.59 -4.72 -13.90
C ALA A 60 1.45 -4.50 -15.42
N PHE A 61 1.58 -5.57 -16.23
CA PHE A 61 1.34 -5.46 -17.66
C PHE A 61 -0.14 -5.21 -17.99
N GLY A 62 -1.07 -5.88 -17.29
CA GLY A 62 -2.51 -5.64 -17.45
C GLY A 62 -2.88 -4.21 -17.07
N THR A 63 -2.33 -3.69 -15.99
CA THR A 63 -2.49 -2.31 -15.55
C THR A 63 -1.96 -1.32 -16.60
N TYR A 64 -0.73 -1.52 -17.09
CA TYR A 64 -0.15 -0.71 -18.17
C TYR A 64 -1.05 -0.68 -19.41
N TYR A 65 -1.51 -1.85 -19.86
CA TYR A 65 -2.41 -1.97 -21.00
C TYR A 65 -3.75 -1.26 -20.76
N THR A 66 -4.35 -1.45 -19.58
CA THR A 66 -5.63 -0.82 -19.21
C THR A 66 -5.52 0.71 -19.17
N VAL A 67 -4.44 1.23 -18.57
CA VAL A 67 -4.18 2.68 -18.55
C VAL A 67 -4.07 3.21 -19.97
N LYS A 68 -3.22 2.58 -20.81
CA LYS A 68 -2.93 3.03 -22.15
C LYS A 68 -4.15 2.99 -23.08
N GLU A 69 -4.82 1.84 -23.15
CA GLU A 69 -5.85 1.60 -24.18
C GLU A 69 -7.23 2.07 -23.77
N PHE A 70 -7.54 2.10 -22.47
CA PHE A 70 -8.90 2.33 -22.02
C PHE A 70 -9.05 3.57 -21.12
N LEU A 71 -8.12 3.86 -20.22
CA LEU A 71 -8.29 4.97 -19.29
C LEU A 71 -7.75 6.29 -19.84
N ALA A 72 -6.56 6.30 -20.44
CA ALA A 72 -5.96 7.51 -21.01
C ALA A 72 -6.88 8.21 -22.03
N PRO A 73 -7.55 7.52 -22.98
CA PRO A 73 -8.48 8.17 -23.91
C PRO A 73 -9.69 8.82 -23.23
N LEU A 74 -10.03 8.40 -22.00
CA LEU A 74 -11.14 8.97 -21.23
C LEU A 74 -10.79 10.30 -20.57
N VAL A 75 -9.50 10.58 -20.37
CA VAL A 75 -9.04 11.75 -19.60
C VAL A 75 -8.21 12.74 -20.40
N LEU A 76 -7.56 12.31 -21.49
CA LEU A 76 -6.80 13.20 -22.38
C LEU A 76 -7.71 14.26 -23.01
N HIS A 77 -7.16 15.47 -23.16
CA HIS A 77 -7.80 16.65 -23.73
C HIS A 77 -9.10 17.06 -23.03
N LYS A 78 -9.19 16.79 -21.72
CA LYS A 78 -10.35 17.18 -20.90
C LYS A 78 -9.90 17.95 -19.67
N ASP A 79 -10.80 18.82 -19.20
CA ASP A 79 -10.68 19.50 -17.92
C ASP A 79 -11.35 18.72 -16.81
N PHE A 80 -10.65 18.64 -15.66
CA PHE A 80 -11.19 18.07 -14.43
C PHE A 80 -10.96 19.04 -13.27
N SER A 81 -12.03 19.38 -12.56
CA SER A 81 -11.99 20.29 -11.42
C SER A 81 -11.81 19.55 -10.07
N SER A 82 -12.07 18.25 -10.06
CA SER A 82 -12.02 17.42 -8.85
C SER A 82 -11.58 15.97 -9.14
N ALA A 83 -11.09 15.29 -8.10
CA ALA A 83 -10.79 13.88 -8.17
C ALA A 83 -12.03 13.02 -8.46
N GLN A 84 -13.20 13.46 -8.00
CA GLN A 84 -14.46 12.77 -8.29
C GLN A 84 -14.77 12.79 -9.79
N GLU A 85 -14.55 13.92 -10.46
CA GLU A 85 -14.82 14.04 -11.90
C GLU A 85 -13.92 13.12 -12.73
N ILE A 86 -12.60 13.05 -12.43
CA ILE A 86 -11.71 12.16 -13.17
C ILE A 86 -12.02 10.67 -12.88
N LEU A 87 -12.33 10.31 -11.63
CA LEU A 87 -12.79 8.96 -11.30
C LEU A 87 -14.11 8.61 -11.99
N GLN A 88 -15.06 9.56 -12.05
CA GLN A 88 -16.34 9.36 -12.74
C GLN A 88 -16.12 9.16 -14.24
N ALA A 89 -15.22 9.91 -14.88
CA ALA A 89 -14.90 9.73 -16.29
C ALA A 89 -14.33 8.33 -16.57
N MET A 90 -13.50 7.81 -15.68
CA MET A 90 -12.91 6.48 -15.78
C MET A 90 -13.83 5.33 -15.35
N SER A 91 -14.95 5.61 -14.68
CA SER A 91 -15.82 4.61 -14.02
C SER A 91 -16.52 3.64 -14.96
N VAL A 92 -16.51 3.90 -16.26
CA VAL A 92 -17.02 2.96 -17.29
C VAL A 92 -16.18 1.69 -17.37
N ILE A 93 -14.89 1.78 -17.03
CA ILE A 93 -13.97 0.66 -16.91
C ILE A 93 -14.15 0.06 -15.51
N LYS A 94 -14.61 -1.18 -15.44
CA LYS A 94 -14.92 -1.84 -14.17
C LYS A 94 -13.69 -2.54 -13.59
N GLY A 95 -13.62 -2.58 -12.24
CA GLY A 95 -12.46 -3.13 -11.56
C GLY A 95 -11.18 -2.32 -11.84
N ASN A 96 -10.05 -3.00 -11.91
CA ASN A 96 -8.75 -2.41 -12.23
C ASN A 96 -8.36 -1.19 -11.36
N PRO A 97 -8.48 -1.29 -10.01
CA PRO A 97 -8.19 -0.17 -9.14
C PRO A 97 -6.74 0.34 -9.27
N PHE A 98 -5.75 -0.52 -9.50
CA PHE A 98 -4.36 -0.09 -9.72
C PHE A 98 -4.21 0.74 -11.00
N ALA A 99 -4.97 0.42 -12.05
CA ALA A 99 -4.97 1.22 -13.27
C ALA A 99 -5.61 2.60 -13.05
N HIS A 100 -6.75 2.67 -12.35
CA HIS A 100 -7.37 3.94 -11.96
C HIS A 100 -6.42 4.78 -11.09
N ALA A 101 -5.76 4.16 -10.11
CA ALA A 101 -4.83 4.82 -9.22
C ALA A 101 -3.66 5.45 -9.97
N ALA A 102 -3.13 4.81 -11.00
CA ALA A 102 -2.02 5.34 -11.78
C ALA A 102 -2.31 6.72 -12.37
N ILE A 103 -3.51 6.95 -12.90
CA ILE A 103 -3.92 8.25 -13.44
C ILE A 103 -4.35 9.22 -12.33
N GLU A 104 -5.16 8.75 -11.38
CA GLU A 104 -5.75 9.58 -10.34
C GLU A 104 -4.69 10.17 -9.39
N ILE A 105 -3.68 9.40 -9.03
CA ILE A 105 -2.56 9.87 -8.21
C ILE A 105 -1.75 10.93 -8.99
N ALA A 106 -1.51 10.73 -10.30
CA ALA A 106 -0.85 11.75 -11.13
C ALA A 106 -1.64 13.06 -11.16
N TRP A 107 -2.97 12.97 -11.22
CA TRP A 107 -3.86 14.13 -11.13
C TRP A 107 -3.71 14.87 -9.79
N TRP A 108 -3.68 14.15 -8.66
CA TRP A 108 -3.49 14.76 -7.33
C TRP A 108 -2.13 15.42 -7.19
N THR A 109 -1.07 14.76 -7.65
CA THR A 109 0.29 15.33 -7.60
C THR A 109 0.41 16.57 -8.48
N MET A 110 -0.29 16.61 -9.62
CA MET A 110 -0.39 17.80 -10.46
C MET A 110 -1.19 18.92 -9.76
N GLN A 111 -2.33 18.61 -9.14
CA GLN A 111 -3.11 19.60 -8.38
C GLN A 111 -2.29 20.20 -7.25
N SER A 112 -1.54 19.39 -6.51
CA SER A 112 -0.64 19.86 -5.46
C SER A 112 0.36 20.90 -6.00
N LYS A 113 0.97 20.66 -7.18
CA LYS A 113 1.86 21.63 -7.85
C LYS A 113 1.15 22.91 -8.23
N LEU A 114 0.01 22.80 -8.90
CA LEU A 114 -0.73 23.95 -9.43
C LEU A 114 -1.31 24.83 -8.31
N THR A 115 -1.77 24.22 -7.21
CA THR A 115 -2.30 24.95 -6.05
C THR A 115 -1.23 25.38 -5.05
N LYS A 116 0.02 24.95 -5.27
CA LYS A 116 1.15 25.17 -4.35
C LYS A 116 0.84 24.73 -2.93
N THR A 117 0.18 23.59 -2.78
CA THR A 117 -0.21 23.00 -1.49
C THR A 117 0.37 21.59 -1.40
N PRO A 118 1.12 21.23 -0.33
CA PRO A 118 1.62 19.88 -0.13
C PRO A 118 0.48 18.84 -0.14
N LEU A 119 0.78 17.65 -0.64
CA LEU A 119 -0.24 16.63 -0.87
C LEU A 119 -0.92 16.18 0.43
N HIS A 120 -0.15 15.95 1.51
CA HIS A 120 -0.74 15.61 2.82
C HIS A 120 -1.68 16.71 3.35
N THR A 121 -1.33 17.99 3.15
CA THR A 121 -2.20 19.11 3.54
C THR A 121 -3.52 19.10 2.77
N MET A 122 -3.49 18.80 1.46
CA MET A 122 -4.72 18.66 0.65
C MET A 122 -5.60 17.51 1.14
N LEU A 123 -5.00 16.47 1.72
CA LEU A 123 -5.69 15.29 2.28
C LEU A 123 -6.11 15.49 3.74
N GLY A 124 -5.85 16.68 4.33
CA GLY A 124 -6.17 16.98 5.73
C GLY A 124 -5.17 16.41 6.74
N GLY A 125 -3.98 16.03 6.29
CA GLY A 125 -2.88 15.54 7.11
C GLY A 125 -2.08 16.65 7.79
N SER A 126 -1.11 16.25 8.63
CA SER A 126 -0.20 17.13 9.34
C SER A 126 1.25 16.98 8.87
N ASP A 127 2.11 17.95 9.24
CA ASP A 127 3.56 17.90 9.00
C ASP A 127 4.31 17.01 10.02
N ASP A 128 3.60 16.28 10.88
CA ASP A 128 4.21 15.47 11.92
C ASP A 128 4.89 14.22 11.35
N GLU A 129 5.87 13.72 12.08
CA GLU A 129 6.46 12.41 11.78
C GLU A 129 5.43 11.30 11.98
N VAL A 130 5.40 10.34 11.05
CA VAL A 130 4.57 9.14 11.13
C VAL A 130 5.41 7.96 11.62
N GLU A 131 4.83 7.15 12.52
CA GLU A 131 5.48 5.91 12.97
C GLU A 131 5.39 4.84 11.89
N VAL A 132 6.48 4.07 11.75
CA VAL A 132 6.54 2.90 10.86
C VAL A 132 6.95 1.66 11.64
N GLY A 133 6.52 0.50 11.19
CA GLY A 133 6.84 -0.79 11.80
C GLY A 133 7.92 -1.53 11.02
N ALA A 134 8.48 -2.59 11.60
CA ALA A 134 9.28 -3.56 10.86
C ALA A 134 8.40 -4.70 10.35
N ASP A 135 8.78 -5.29 9.21
CA ASP A 135 8.06 -6.36 8.54
C ASP A 135 9.02 -7.49 8.17
N PHE A 136 8.64 -8.72 8.50
CA PHE A 136 9.42 -9.92 8.25
C PHE A 136 8.60 -10.97 7.51
N GLY A 137 9.09 -11.33 6.32
CA GLY A 137 8.67 -12.53 5.61
C GLY A 137 9.10 -13.81 6.34
N ARG A 138 8.69 -14.96 5.79
CA ARG A 138 9.17 -16.25 6.27
C ARG A 138 10.71 -16.29 6.24
N GLN A 139 11.31 -16.81 7.31
CA GLN A 139 12.74 -17.02 7.43
C GLN A 139 13.07 -18.51 7.36
N ASP A 140 14.36 -18.85 7.15
CA ASP A 140 14.83 -20.23 7.10
C ASP A 140 14.67 -20.95 8.45
N SER A 141 14.68 -20.21 9.55
CA SER A 141 14.43 -20.74 10.89
C SER A 141 13.82 -19.69 11.83
N ILE A 142 13.19 -20.17 12.90
CA ILE A 142 12.66 -19.31 13.97
C ILE A 142 13.81 -18.55 14.65
N ASP A 143 14.97 -19.15 14.85
CA ASP A 143 16.12 -18.48 15.49
C ASP A 143 16.62 -17.29 14.66
N ILE A 144 16.65 -17.41 13.33
CA ILE A 144 16.98 -16.29 12.45
C ILE A 144 15.94 -15.18 12.58
N LEU A 145 14.65 -15.54 12.60
CA LEU A 145 13.57 -14.59 12.80
C LEU A 145 13.72 -13.84 14.13
N LEU A 146 13.91 -14.56 15.23
CA LEU A 146 14.06 -13.96 16.57
C LEU A 146 15.24 -12.98 16.61
N LYS A 147 16.37 -13.32 16.01
CA LYS A 147 17.54 -12.43 15.92
C LYS A 147 17.24 -11.17 15.10
N ARG A 148 16.51 -11.29 13.96
CA ARG A 148 16.13 -10.14 13.15
C ARG A 148 15.13 -9.23 13.90
N ILE A 149 14.19 -9.82 14.64
CA ILE A 149 13.26 -9.07 15.50
C ILE A 149 13.99 -8.29 16.58
N ASP A 150 14.96 -8.93 17.27
CA ASP A 150 15.76 -8.28 18.30
C ASP A 150 16.51 -7.05 17.76
N GLY A 151 17.10 -7.18 16.55
CA GLY A 151 17.72 -6.07 15.84
C GLY A 151 16.72 -4.94 15.55
N ALA A 152 15.55 -5.25 15.04
CA ALA A 152 14.53 -4.23 14.74
C ALA A 152 14.03 -3.52 16.03
N ILE A 153 13.88 -4.25 17.14
CA ILE A 153 13.53 -3.65 18.43
C ILE A 153 14.64 -2.70 18.90
N ALA A 154 15.90 -3.09 18.73
CA ALA A 154 17.06 -2.24 19.06
C ALA A 154 17.12 -0.98 18.18
N ASP A 155 16.69 -1.07 16.92
CA ASP A 155 16.58 0.06 15.99
C ASP A 155 15.37 0.99 16.28
N GLY A 156 14.56 0.65 17.29
CA GLY A 156 13.46 1.49 17.77
C GLY A 156 12.08 1.19 17.18
N PHE A 157 11.91 0.13 16.40
CA PHE A 157 10.61 -0.27 15.88
C PHE A 157 9.70 -0.76 17.00
N LYS A 158 8.56 -0.12 17.19
CA LYS A 158 7.58 -0.44 18.24
C LYS A 158 6.59 -1.52 17.80
N ARG A 159 6.42 -1.74 16.52
CA ARG A 159 5.51 -2.71 15.91
C ARG A 159 6.28 -3.62 14.96
N ILE A 160 6.03 -4.91 15.07
CA ILE A 160 6.59 -5.94 14.20
C ILE A 160 5.44 -6.68 13.51
N LYS A 161 5.49 -6.73 12.17
CA LYS A 161 4.62 -7.53 11.31
C LYS A 161 5.32 -8.84 10.94
N LEU A 162 4.60 -9.94 11.03
CA LEU A 162 5.10 -11.28 10.72
C LEU A 162 4.22 -11.92 9.65
N LYS A 163 4.81 -12.36 8.55
CA LYS A 163 4.07 -13.18 7.58
C LYS A 163 3.75 -14.55 8.18
N ALA A 164 2.48 -14.89 8.19
CA ALA A 164 1.95 -16.18 8.66
C ALA A 164 1.35 -16.96 7.49
N MET A 165 1.65 -18.24 7.43
CA MET A 165 1.12 -19.16 6.42
C MET A 165 1.08 -20.58 7.00
N PRO A 166 0.28 -21.50 6.44
CA PRO A 166 0.24 -22.88 6.92
C PRO A 166 1.63 -23.50 7.09
N GLY A 167 1.92 -23.97 8.31
CA GLY A 167 3.21 -24.53 8.70
C GLY A 167 4.29 -23.51 9.10
N TRP A 168 3.97 -22.22 9.07
CA TRP A 168 4.78 -21.11 9.59
C TRP A 168 3.85 -20.12 10.31
N ASP A 169 3.23 -20.57 11.39
CA ASP A 169 2.19 -19.86 12.13
C ASP A 169 2.32 -20.07 13.65
N LEU A 170 1.51 -20.94 14.24
CA LEU A 170 1.34 -21.06 15.69
C LEU A 170 2.66 -21.29 16.46
N GLU A 171 3.54 -22.17 15.99
CA GLU A 171 4.79 -22.47 16.66
C GLU A 171 5.79 -21.30 16.57
N MET A 172 5.86 -20.65 15.43
CA MET A 172 6.62 -19.42 15.22
C MET A 172 6.10 -18.32 16.16
N LEU A 173 4.79 -18.12 16.23
CA LEU A 173 4.16 -17.09 17.07
C LEU A 173 4.36 -17.35 18.56
N LYS A 174 4.29 -18.60 19.02
CA LYS A 174 4.59 -18.98 20.40
C LYS A 174 6.03 -18.65 20.76
N ALA A 175 6.98 -18.98 19.88
CA ALA A 175 8.41 -18.67 20.10
C ALA A 175 8.65 -17.16 20.16
N VAL A 176 8.07 -16.39 19.23
CA VAL A 176 8.17 -14.93 19.21
C VAL A 176 7.57 -14.31 20.48
N ARG A 177 6.36 -14.71 20.86
CA ARG A 177 5.69 -14.18 22.07
C ARG A 177 6.42 -14.53 23.35
N SER A 178 6.97 -15.75 23.45
CA SER A 178 7.80 -16.18 24.59
C SER A 178 9.08 -15.36 24.72
N THR A 179 9.73 -15.04 23.60
CA THR A 179 10.99 -14.27 23.59
C THR A 179 10.75 -12.77 23.84
N PHE A 180 9.67 -12.22 23.28
CA PHE A 180 9.34 -10.78 23.38
C PHE A 180 7.94 -10.55 23.94
N PRO A 181 7.69 -10.84 25.24
CA PRO A 181 6.34 -10.93 25.81
C PRO A 181 5.57 -9.61 25.83
N LYS A 182 6.25 -8.47 25.78
CA LYS A 182 5.63 -7.13 25.86
C LYS A 182 5.59 -6.36 24.53
N HIS A 183 6.24 -6.87 23.49
CA HIS A 183 6.33 -6.15 22.22
C HIS A 183 5.06 -6.29 21.39
N THR A 184 4.75 -5.29 20.58
CA THR A 184 3.56 -5.29 19.73
C THR A 184 3.83 -6.07 18.44
N PHE A 185 3.07 -7.15 18.26
CA PHE A 185 3.11 -7.98 17.05
C PHE A 185 1.75 -8.04 16.39
N HIS A 186 1.73 -8.11 15.07
CA HIS A 186 0.60 -8.60 14.31
C HIS A 186 1.07 -9.58 13.23
N ILE A 187 0.14 -10.36 12.70
CA ILE A 187 0.41 -11.28 11.61
C ILE A 187 -0.33 -10.84 10.36
N ASP A 188 0.28 -11.13 9.22
CA ASP A 188 -0.33 -10.97 7.91
C ASP A 188 -0.38 -12.35 7.24
N CYS A 189 -1.61 -12.79 6.98
CA CYS A 189 -1.91 -14.10 6.43
C CYS A 189 -2.01 -14.11 4.90
N ASN A 190 -2.07 -12.95 4.26
CA ASN A 190 -2.20 -12.79 2.81
C ASN A 190 -3.21 -13.77 2.19
N SER A 191 -4.41 -13.85 2.76
CA SER A 191 -5.52 -14.73 2.32
C SER A 191 -5.20 -16.24 2.35
N GLY A 192 -4.24 -16.67 3.16
CA GLY A 192 -3.71 -18.05 3.16
C GLY A 192 -4.56 -19.09 3.89
N TYR A 193 -5.68 -18.70 4.51
CA TYR A 193 -6.52 -19.57 5.34
C TYR A 193 -7.99 -19.52 4.95
N THR A 194 -8.78 -20.37 5.60
CA THR A 194 -10.24 -20.47 5.44
C THR A 194 -10.94 -20.48 6.80
N LEU A 195 -12.28 -20.45 6.84
CA LEU A 195 -13.03 -20.61 8.10
C LEU A 195 -12.84 -21.98 8.77
N GLU A 196 -12.39 -22.99 8.03
CA GLU A 196 -12.06 -24.31 8.60
C GLU A 196 -10.87 -24.22 9.56
N ASP A 197 -10.02 -23.17 9.42
CA ASP A 197 -8.88 -22.91 10.29
C ASP A 197 -9.25 -22.16 11.57
N LEU A 198 -10.54 -21.96 11.87
CA LEU A 198 -11.01 -21.34 13.12
C LEU A 198 -10.37 -21.94 14.39
N PRO A 199 -10.16 -23.27 14.51
CA PRO A 199 -9.48 -23.82 15.69
C PRO A 199 -8.05 -23.30 15.85
N LEU A 200 -7.31 -23.11 14.75
CA LEU A 200 -5.97 -22.51 14.76
C LEU A 200 -6.04 -21.03 15.20
N PHE A 201 -6.96 -20.25 14.63
CA PHE A 201 -7.13 -18.84 14.99
C PHE A 201 -7.51 -18.66 16.47
N LYS A 202 -8.29 -19.57 17.06
CA LYS A 202 -8.56 -19.57 18.50
C LYS A 202 -7.33 -19.81 19.38
N GLU A 203 -6.35 -20.57 18.89
CA GLU A 203 -5.06 -20.69 19.59
C GLU A 203 -4.17 -19.46 19.39
N ILE A 204 -4.17 -18.88 18.21
CA ILE A 204 -3.46 -17.61 17.90
C ILE A 204 -4.05 -16.45 18.74
N ASP A 205 -5.35 -16.40 18.90
CA ASP A 205 -6.08 -15.39 19.69
C ASP A 205 -5.56 -15.25 21.12
N LYS A 206 -5.11 -16.35 21.72
CA LYS A 206 -4.54 -16.39 23.08
C LYS A 206 -3.15 -15.74 23.19
N LEU A 207 -2.51 -15.43 22.07
CA LEU A 207 -1.14 -14.90 22.05
C LEU A 207 -1.06 -13.36 22.19
N GLY A 208 -2.20 -12.66 22.28
CA GLY A 208 -2.27 -11.22 22.49
C GLY A 208 -1.65 -10.42 21.34
N LEU A 209 -1.94 -10.79 20.10
CA LEU A 209 -1.56 -10.03 18.92
C LEU A 209 -2.37 -8.73 18.81
N ALA A 210 -1.79 -7.72 18.20
CA ALA A 210 -2.48 -6.46 17.95
C ALA A 210 -3.60 -6.62 16.92
N MET A 211 -3.35 -7.46 15.88
CA MET A 211 -4.33 -7.81 14.86
C MET A 211 -3.91 -9.04 14.06
N ILE A 212 -4.86 -9.62 13.33
CA ILE A 212 -4.68 -10.63 12.30
C ILE A 212 -5.07 -9.98 10.97
N GLU A 213 -4.11 -9.76 10.08
CA GLU A 213 -4.32 -9.11 8.78
C GLU A 213 -4.67 -10.16 7.73
N GLN A 214 -5.74 -9.87 6.98
CA GLN A 214 -6.28 -10.61 5.83
C GLN A 214 -6.16 -12.14 5.97
N PRO A 215 -6.81 -12.75 6.97
CA PRO A 215 -6.71 -14.19 7.16
C PRO A 215 -7.37 -15.02 6.05
N LEU A 216 -8.49 -14.54 5.49
CA LEU A 216 -9.33 -15.31 4.58
C LEU A 216 -9.26 -14.76 3.14
N PHE A 217 -10.07 -15.31 2.25
CA PHE A 217 -10.11 -15.01 0.83
C PHE A 217 -10.13 -13.52 0.51
N HIS A 218 -9.33 -13.10 -0.47
CA HIS A 218 -9.07 -11.70 -0.80
C HIS A 218 -10.31 -10.86 -1.19
N ALA A 219 -11.37 -11.48 -1.68
CA ALA A 219 -12.58 -10.77 -2.10
C ALA A 219 -13.75 -10.94 -1.10
N ASP A 220 -13.50 -11.51 0.09
CA ASP A 220 -14.51 -11.81 1.08
C ASP A 220 -14.53 -10.81 2.24
N VAL A 221 -15.71 -10.44 2.69
CA VAL A 221 -15.95 -9.69 3.94
C VAL A 221 -16.96 -10.40 4.84
N ILE A 222 -17.67 -11.41 4.31
CA ILE A 222 -18.73 -12.12 5.03
C ILE A 222 -18.12 -13.11 6.02
N ASP A 223 -17.17 -13.93 5.55
CA ASP A 223 -16.51 -14.90 6.41
C ASP A 223 -15.52 -14.22 7.36
N HIS A 224 -14.91 -13.09 6.96
CA HIS A 224 -14.16 -12.23 7.89
C HIS A 224 -15.05 -11.73 9.04
N ALA A 225 -16.31 -11.32 8.77
CA ALA A 225 -17.24 -10.93 9.82
C ALA A 225 -17.58 -12.08 10.77
N LYS A 226 -17.79 -13.29 10.23
CA LYS A 226 -18.00 -14.50 11.04
C LYS A 226 -16.78 -14.83 11.90
N LEU A 227 -15.58 -14.71 11.34
CA LEU A 227 -14.32 -14.93 12.06
C LEU A 227 -14.13 -13.89 13.17
N GLN A 228 -14.34 -12.59 12.88
CA GLN A 228 -14.21 -11.53 13.89
C GLN A 228 -15.16 -11.72 15.08
N GLN A 229 -16.34 -12.26 14.87
CA GLN A 229 -17.30 -12.57 15.96
C GLN A 229 -16.80 -13.69 16.89
N GLN A 230 -15.83 -14.48 16.48
CA GLN A 230 -15.28 -15.63 17.22
C GLN A 230 -13.95 -15.34 17.91
N LEU A 231 -13.33 -14.17 17.65
CA LEU A 231 -12.00 -13.79 18.10
C LEU A 231 -12.04 -12.46 18.85
N ASP A 232 -11.27 -12.38 19.92
CA ASP A 232 -11.00 -11.12 20.64
C ASP A 232 -9.95 -10.28 19.88
N THR A 233 -8.97 -10.94 19.25
CA THR A 233 -7.96 -10.27 18.42
C THR A 233 -8.61 -9.58 17.23
N PRO A 234 -8.34 -8.28 17.02
CA PRO A 234 -8.84 -7.54 15.87
C PRO A 234 -8.45 -8.17 14.53
N ILE A 235 -9.39 -8.26 13.60
CA ILE A 235 -9.08 -8.51 12.19
C ILE A 235 -8.77 -7.17 11.51
N CYS A 236 -7.74 -7.16 10.67
CA CYS A 236 -7.42 -6.10 9.74
C CYS A 236 -7.69 -6.57 8.31
N LEU A 237 -8.40 -5.78 7.51
CA LEU A 237 -8.57 -6.07 6.08
C LEU A 237 -7.52 -5.36 5.26
N ASP A 238 -6.93 -6.08 4.30
CA ASP A 238 -6.01 -5.61 3.27
C ASP A 238 -6.60 -5.85 1.88
N GLU A 239 -6.40 -7.01 1.29
CA GLU A 239 -6.81 -7.35 -0.09
C GLU A 239 -8.32 -7.12 -0.33
N SER A 240 -9.16 -7.33 0.68
CA SER A 240 -10.60 -7.15 0.59
C SER A 240 -11.05 -5.68 0.47
N LEU A 241 -10.18 -4.71 0.79
CA LEU A 241 -10.50 -3.27 0.75
C LEU A 241 -10.16 -2.64 -0.61
N SER A 242 -10.80 -3.07 -1.67
CA SER A 242 -10.54 -2.59 -3.04
C SER A 242 -11.26 -1.28 -3.40
N SER A 243 -12.14 -0.77 -2.54
CA SER A 243 -12.93 0.45 -2.81
C SER A 243 -13.62 0.98 -1.55
N PRO A 244 -14.11 2.24 -1.54
CA PRO A 244 -14.97 2.76 -0.48
C PRO A 244 -16.24 1.93 -0.26
N TYR A 245 -16.81 1.36 -1.32
CA TYR A 245 -17.99 0.48 -1.22
C TYR A 245 -17.67 -0.79 -0.41
N MET A 246 -16.51 -1.42 -0.64
CA MET A 246 -16.11 -2.59 0.12
C MET A 246 -15.82 -2.24 1.58
N ALA A 247 -15.27 -1.06 1.86
CA ALA A 247 -15.10 -0.57 3.22
C ALA A 247 -16.45 -0.37 3.95
N GLU A 248 -17.45 0.23 3.27
CA GLU A 248 -18.82 0.33 3.82
C GLU A 248 -19.39 -1.05 4.19
N LYS A 249 -19.26 -2.03 3.29
CA LYS A 249 -19.75 -3.39 3.56
C LYS A 249 -19.00 -4.08 4.69
N ALA A 250 -17.69 -3.91 4.77
CA ALA A 250 -16.90 -4.41 5.88
C ALA A 250 -17.33 -3.81 7.24
N ILE A 251 -17.63 -2.51 7.26
CA ILE A 251 -18.13 -1.79 8.46
C ILE A 251 -19.53 -2.30 8.83
N GLU A 252 -20.46 -2.35 7.88
CA GLU A 252 -21.84 -2.81 8.07
C GLU A 252 -21.89 -4.22 8.66
N LEU A 253 -21.01 -5.11 8.22
CA LEU A 253 -20.95 -6.50 8.68
C LEU A 253 -20.11 -6.70 9.95
N GLY A 254 -19.35 -5.70 10.37
CA GLY A 254 -18.38 -5.83 11.48
C GLY A 254 -17.22 -6.77 11.14
N ALA A 255 -16.76 -6.76 9.89
CA ALA A 255 -15.77 -7.69 9.38
C ALA A 255 -14.34 -7.42 9.90
N CYS A 256 -14.07 -6.23 10.41
CA CYS A 256 -12.75 -5.84 10.89
C CYS A 256 -12.79 -4.76 11.97
N LYS A 257 -11.64 -4.56 12.62
CA LYS A 257 -11.37 -3.49 13.60
C LYS A 257 -10.25 -2.57 13.15
N TYR A 258 -9.51 -2.95 12.10
CA TYR A 258 -8.49 -2.15 11.43
C TYR A 258 -8.62 -2.27 9.93
N MET A 259 -8.18 -1.24 9.21
CA MET A 259 -8.12 -1.20 7.76
C MET A 259 -6.72 -0.82 7.30
N ASN A 260 -6.10 -1.69 6.52
CA ASN A 260 -4.87 -1.42 5.80
C ASN A 260 -5.23 -0.71 4.49
N ILE A 261 -4.74 0.51 4.29
CA ILE A 261 -5.00 1.30 3.08
C ILE A 261 -3.76 1.28 2.18
N LYS A 262 -3.96 0.92 0.92
CA LYS A 262 -2.93 0.97 -0.13
C LYS A 262 -3.52 1.73 -1.32
N PRO A 263 -2.97 2.90 -1.69
CA PRO A 263 -3.62 3.76 -2.69
C PRO A 263 -3.80 3.09 -4.05
N GLY A 264 -2.85 2.24 -4.48
CA GLY A 264 -2.98 1.46 -5.71
C GLY A 264 -4.19 0.53 -5.68
N ARG A 265 -4.30 -0.31 -4.66
CA ARG A 265 -5.41 -1.26 -4.48
C ARG A 265 -6.76 -0.57 -4.28
N CYS A 266 -6.79 0.60 -3.66
CA CYS A 266 -8.03 1.33 -3.40
C CYS A 266 -8.51 2.15 -4.61
N GLY A 267 -7.72 2.27 -5.68
CA GLY A 267 -8.07 3.02 -6.87
C GLY A 267 -7.76 4.52 -6.77
N GLY A 268 -6.76 4.91 -5.98
CA GLY A 268 -6.25 6.27 -5.88
C GLY A 268 -6.38 6.91 -4.50
N LEU A 269 -5.95 8.17 -4.42
CA LEU A 269 -5.90 8.93 -3.16
C LEU A 269 -7.29 9.34 -2.67
N TYR A 270 -8.19 9.73 -3.55
CA TYR A 270 -9.56 10.07 -3.16
C TYR A 270 -10.28 8.89 -2.50
N ASN A 271 -10.18 7.72 -3.11
CA ASN A 271 -10.77 6.51 -2.55
C ASN A 271 -10.12 6.14 -1.21
N SER A 272 -8.80 6.25 -1.09
CA SER A 272 -8.05 6.02 0.15
C SER A 272 -8.48 6.98 1.26
N TRP A 273 -8.61 8.26 0.95
CA TRP A 273 -9.15 9.28 1.85
C TRP A 273 -10.60 8.93 2.28
N LYS A 274 -11.44 8.53 1.33
CA LYS A 274 -12.84 8.17 1.60
C LYS A 274 -12.96 6.94 2.50
N ILE A 275 -12.13 5.92 2.28
CA ILE A 275 -12.06 4.73 3.15
C ILE A 275 -11.66 5.13 4.58
N ASN A 276 -10.63 5.98 4.71
CA ASN A 276 -10.20 6.48 6.00
C ASN A 276 -11.30 7.25 6.75
N GLU A 277 -12.05 8.11 6.04
CA GLU A 277 -13.17 8.85 6.64
C GLU A 277 -14.32 7.94 7.08
N LEU A 278 -14.68 6.92 6.30
CA LEU A 278 -15.66 5.91 6.67
C LEU A 278 -15.22 5.13 7.91
N ALA A 279 -13.98 4.68 7.94
CA ALA A 279 -13.39 3.97 9.08
C ALA A 279 -13.37 4.85 10.33
N ARG A 280 -12.95 6.13 10.22
CA ARG A 280 -12.94 7.10 11.33
C ARG A 280 -14.33 7.31 11.93
N GLN A 281 -15.36 7.44 11.10
CA GLN A 281 -16.75 7.58 11.55
C GLN A 281 -17.27 6.32 12.26
N ALA A 282 -16.75 5.14 11.89
CA ALA A 282 -17.07 3.86 12.52
C ALA A 282 -16.18 3.51 13.72
N GLY A 283 -15.21 4.37 14.10
CA GLY A 283 -14.25 4.10 15.16
C GLY A 283 -13.24 2.99 14.84
N ILE A 284 -12.98 2.74 13.55
CA ILE A 284 -12.02 1.75 13.05
C ILE A 284 -10.71 2.47 12.72
N GLY A 285 -9.58 1.99 13.28
CA GLY A 285 -8.26 2.54 13.00
C GLY A 285 -7.77 2.17 11.60
N CYS A 286 -6.99 3.07 11.00
CA CYS A 286 -6.34 2.83 9.70
C CYS A 286 -4.82 2.90 9.81
N TRP A 287 -4.14 2.39 8.81
CA TRP A 287 -2.71 2.50 8.57
C TRP A 287 -2.40 2.27 7.10
N ILE A 288 -1.24 2.75 6.65
CA ILE A 288 -0.83 2.60 5.25
C ILE A 288 0.03 1.35 5.09
N GLY A 289 -0.38 0.48 4.17
CA GLY A 289 0.41 -0.66 3.70
C GLY A 289 1.22 -0.32 2.46
N GLY A 290 2.41 -0.91 2.32
CA GLY A 290 3.25 -0.81 1.15
C GLY A 290 3.02 -1.94 0.14
N MET A 291 3.42 -1.67 -1.09
CA MET A 291 3.50 -2.64 -2.20
C MET A 291 4.94 -2.74 -2.73
N LEU A 292 5.93 -2.45 -1.88
CA LEU A 292 7.34 -2.40 -2.26
C LEU A 292 7.63 -1.35 -3.35
N GLU A 293 6.95 -0.22 -3.27
CA GLU A 293 7.09 0.87 -4.23
C GLU A 293 8.53 1.43 -4.24
N SER A 294 8.91 2.05 -5.35
CA SER A 294 10.06 2.95 -5.39
C SER A 294 9.78 4.19 -4.53
N SER A 295 10.76 5.09 -4.36
CA SER A 295 10.52 6.35 -3.65
C SER A 295 9.39 7.18 -4.26
N VAL A 296 9.06 6.98 -5.54
CA VAL A 296 7.93 7.70 -6.19
C VAL A 296 6.62 7.31 -5.54
N GLY A 297 6.32 6.01 -5.43
CA GLY A 297 5.10 5.52 -4.79
C GLY A 297 5.16 5.58 -3.26
N ALA A 298 6.32 5.24 -2.66
CA ALA A 298 6.51 5.32 -1.22
C ALA A 298 6.34 6.74 -0.68
N GLY A 299 6.77 7.78 -1.43
CA GLY A 299 6.51 9.18 -1.10
C GLY A 299 5.02 9.51 -1.06
N ILE A 300 4.24 9.02 -2.03
CA ILE A 300 2.77 9.18 -2.05
C ILE A 300 2.13 8.47 -0.84
N CYS A 301 2.56 7.26 -0.53
CA CYS A 301 2.09 6.52 0.64
C CYS A 301 2.41 7.27 1.95
N LEU A 302 3.57 7.92 2.03
CA LEU A 302 3.98 8.73 3.18
C LEU A 302 3.08 9.97 3.37
N GLU A 303 2.69 10.64 2.29
CA GLU A 303 1.72 11.74 2.34
C GLU A 303 0.35 11.29 2.88
N LEU A 304 -0.13 10.10 2.47
CA LEU A 304 -1.36 9.50 3.01
C LEU A 304 -1.23 9.12 4.49
N ALA A 305 -0.06 8.63 4.92
CA ALA A 305 0.17 8.22 6.30
C ALA A 305 0.07 9.37 7.31
N ALA A 306 0.17 10.62 6.84
CA ALA A 306 0.00 11.83 7.65
C ALA A 306 -1.47 12.20 7.92
N MET A 307 -2.45 11.53 7.30
CA MET A 307 -3.87 11.80 7.51
C MET A 307 -4.32 11.48 8.95
N PRO A 308 -5.37 12.15 9.45
CA PRO A 308 -6.04 11.75 10.68
C PRO A 308 -6.51 10.28 10.63
N ASN A 309 -6.65 9.63 11.80
CA ASN A 309 -7.07 8.24 11.94
C ASN A 309 -6.06 7.17 11.45
N MET A 310 -4.83 7.56 11.10
CA MET A 310 -3.72 6.62 10.91
C MET A 310 -3.16 6.27 12.30
N THR A 311 -3.85 5.34 13.00
CA THR A 311 -3.64 5.07 14.43
C THR A 311 -2.70 3.90 14.72
N TYR A 312 -2.14 3.29 13.67
CA TYR A 312 -1.23 2.15 13.77
C TYR A 312 0.03 2.41 12.93
N PRO A 313 1.22 1.96 13.37
CA PRO A 313 2.45 2.19 12.61
C PRO A 313 2.39 1.61 11.19
N ASN A 314 2.79 2.41 10.21
CA ASN A 314 2.65 2.13 8.78
C ASN A 314 3.71 1.14 8.27
N ASP A 315 3.45 0.47 7.14
CA ASP A 315 4.43 -0.34 6.40
C ASP A 315 5.13 0.50 5.34
N LEU A 316 5.89 1.48 5.79
CA LEU A 316 6.68 2.34 4.93
C LEU A 316 8.16 2.17 5.27
N PHE A 317 8.99 2.07 4.23
CA PHE A 317 10.42 1.89 4.40
C PHE A 317 11.19 2.72 3.39
N PRO A 318 12.44 3.10 3.70
CA PRO A 318 13.37 3.56 2.69
C PRO A 318 13.48 2.49 1.59
N SER A 319 13.33 2.89 0.33
CA SER A 319 13.44 1.96 -0.80
C SER A 319 14.81 1.31 -0.93
N SER A 320 15.85 1.89 -0.31
CA SER A 320 17.16 1.27 -0.11
C SER A 320 17.13 -0.05 0.68
N LYS A 321 16.02 -0.36 1.37
CA LYS A 321 15.79 -1.67 1.98
C LYS A 321 15.53 -2.75 0.92
N TYR A 322 14.98 -2.37 -0.23
CA TYR A 322 14.55 -3.28 -1.28
C TYR A 322 15.43 -3.24 -2.51
N TYR A 323 15.99 -2.07 -2.85
CA TYR A 323 16.68 -1.80 -4.10
C TYR A 323 18.11 -1.28 -3.87
N THR A 324 19.07 -1.80 -4.63
CA THR A 324 20.46 -1.33 -4.57
C THR A 324 20.63 0.11 -5.07
N GLN A 325 19.79 0.52 -5.98
CA GLN A 325 19.74 1.87 -6.53
C GLN A 325 18.30 2.34 -6.63
N GLU A 326 18.02 3.49 -6.05
CA GLU A 326 16.72 4.17 -6.15
C GLU A 326 16.52 4.78 -7.54
N ILE A 327 15.25 4.84 -7.99
CA ILE A 327 14.91 5.49 -9.27
C ILE A 327 14.94 7.01 -9.17
N SER A 328 14.55 7.57 -8.03
CA SER A 328 14.64 9.02 -7.76
C SER A 328 16.05 9.43 -7.32
N LYS A 329 16.39 10.69 -7.52
CA LYS A 329 17.67 11.24 -7.06
C LYS A 329 17.77 11.23 -5.54
N GLU A 330 16.73 11.73 -4.90
CA GLU A 330 16.60 11.75 -3.44
C GLU A 330 15.66 10.61 -3.02
N PRO A 331 16.11 9.63 -2.23
CA PRO A 331 15.26 8.55 -1.77
C PRO A 331 14.39 8.97 -0.58
N VAL A 332 13.29 8.25 -0.36
CA VAL A 332 12.58 8.30 0.92
C VAL A 332 13.50 7.71 2.00
N VAL A 333 13.61 8.40 3.14
CA VAL A 333 14.50 8.02 4.25
C VAL A 333 13.77 8.14 5.60
N PHE A 334 14.31 7.50 6.63
CA PHE A 334 13.86 7.76 8.00
C PHE A 334 14.26 9.18 8.43
N SER A 335 13.33 9.89 9.05
CA SER A 335 13.58 11.20 9.69
C SER A 335 14.17 11.03 11.10
N SER A 336 13.77 9.97 11.79
CA SER A 336 14.29 9.53 13.10
C SER A 336 14.06 8.01 13.23
N PRO A 337 14.58 7.33 14.28
CA PRO A 337 14.41 5.88 14.44
C PRO A 337 12.95 5.44 14.33
N ALA A 338 12.68 4.53 13.38
CA ALA A 338 11.34 4.00 13.07
C ALA A 338 10.26 5.07 12.77
N LYS A 339 10.67 6.22 12.22
CA LYS A 339 9.76 7.29 11.80
C LYS A 339 10.15 7.89 10.46
N MET A 340 9.14 8.38 9.75
CA MET A 340 9.28 9.10 8.48
C MET A 340 8.50 10.41 8.54
N LYS A 341 8.86 11.36 7.70
CA LYS A 341 8.20 12.67 7.65
C LYS A 341 7.69 12.94 6.23
N PRO A 342 6.40 13.35 6.07
CA PRO A 342 5.87 13.77 4.79
C PRO A 342 6.66 14.97 4.24
N SER A 343 6.65 15.16 2.93
CA SER A 343 7.39 16.23 2.29
C SER A 343 6.59 17.52 2.23
N ASN A 344 7.23 18.65 2.46
CA ASN A 344 6.62 19.96 2.23
C ASN A 344 6.67 20.41 0.76
N ALA A 345 7.13 19.56 -0.15
CA ALA A 345 7.13 19.85 -1.57
C ALA A 345 5.70 19.84 -2.15
N CYS A 346 5.45 20.71 -3.12
CA CYS A 346 4.22 20.69 -3.89
C CYS A 346 4.39 19.72 -5.07
N GLY A 347 3.46 18.80 -5.22
CA GLY A 347 3.57 17.64 -6.10
C GLY A 347 4.22 16.44 -5.43
N ASN A 348 4.74 15.49 -6.21
CA ASN A 348 5.56 14.40 -5.67
C ASN A 348 6.99 14.90 -5.46
N ALA A 349 7.49 14.82 -4.24
CA ALA A 349 8.87 15.19 -3.91
C ALA A 349 9.91 14.25 -4.56
N PHE A 350 9.49 13.01 -4.82
CA PHE A 350 10.34 11.94 -5.33
C PHE A 350 9.98 11.66 -6.79
N VAL A 351 10.73 12.26 -7.71
CA VAL A 351 10.52 12.07 -9.14
C VAL A 351 11.63 11.20 -9.74
N PRO A 352 11.34 10.40 -10.77
CA PRO A 352 12.36 9.60 -11.43
C PRO A 352 13.47 10.47 -12.02
N GLU A 353 14.72 10.02 -11.90
CA GLU A 353 15.85 10.55 -12.64
C GLU A 353 15.89 9.87 -14.01
N GLU A 354 16.00 10.63 -15.10
CA GLU A 354 15.82 10.14 -16.48
C GLU A 354 16.71 8.93 -16.80
N ASP A 355 18.00 9.01 -16.48
CA ASP A 355 18.96 7.93 -16.74
C ASP A 355 18.63 6.65 -15.94
N ARG A 356 18.14 6.80 -14.71
CA ARG A 356 17.77 5.67 -13.86
C ARG A 356 16.45 5.05 -14.29
N LEU A 357 15.50 5.88 -14.73
CA LEU A 357 14.25 5.41 -15.31
C LEU A 357 14.50 4.64 -16.60
N ALA A 358 15.31 5.19 -17.51
CA ALA A 358 15.64 4.56 -18.79
C ALA A 358 16.17 3.13 -18.65
N GLN A 359 16.93 2.84 -17.58
CA GLN A 359 17.47 1.50 -17.31
C GLN A 359 16.42 0.49 -16.85
N ARG A 360 15.22 0.95 -16.44
CA ARG A 360 14.15 0.11 -15.85
C ARG A 360 12.94 -0.05 -16.74
N ILE A 361 12.85 0.73 -17.82
CA ILE A 361 11.72 0.70 -18.76
C ILE A 361 11.71 -0.62 -19.50
N ILE A 362 10.57 -1.32 -19.43
CA ILE A 362 10.24 -2.46 -20.29
C ILE A 362 9.42 -1.97 -21.48
N GLN A 363 8.46 -1.10 -21.23
CA GLN A 363 7.64 -0.45 -22.24
C GLN A 363 7.35 1.00 -21.85
N HIS A 364 7.22 1.86 -22.86
CA HIS A 364 6.84 3.26 -22.73
C HIS A 364 5.86 3.62 -23.84
N THR A 365 4.85 4.39 -23.50
CA THR A 365 3.91 5.00 -24.45
C THR A 365 3.71 6.45 -24.10
N HIS A 366 3.87 7.32 -25.08
CA HIS A 366 3.49 8.73 -25.02
C HIS A 366 2.18 8.93 -25.77
N LEU A 367 1.25 9.63 -25.13
CA LEU A 367 -0.09 9.97 -25.66
C LEU A 367 -0.32 11.46 -25.48
N GLU A 368 -0.59 12.17 -26.59
CA GLU A 368 -0.93 13.58 -26.64
C GLU A 368 -2.05 13.83 -27.66
#